data_d204bb828219056e719cf6a109ebb60d
#
_entry.id   d204bb828219056e719cf6a109ebb60d
#
_cell.length_a   1.000
_cell.length_b   1.000
_cell.length_c   1.000
_cell.angle_alpha   90.00
_cell.angle_beta   90.00
_cell.angle_gamma   90.00
#
_symmetry.space_group_name_H-M   'P 1'
#
loop_
_entity.id
_entity.type
_entity.pdbx_description
1 polymer ?
#
loop_
_entity_poly.entity_id
_entity_poly.type
_entity_poly.pdbx_seq_one_letter_code
_entity_poly.pdbx_strand_id
1 'polypeptide(L)'
;DIDARNTLADVEVAAVPYATVSDKDVKVTDEDLKAAYEQYKEQFVNPTKSVDLKVLDVTVEASEKDKADLTKEVNEVRQKLEAGGDPAAVVNASKTIFPYTTLAMSKNAFSSTPDIAAALDSMGVGSVKPVYYNAQDNTINTLKLINKLQAADSVRYRMIAAVGKTPKESQTRADSILKALQGGAKFDDLAKRYNQPTDSIWMFSAQYEAPNVPDDQAKMINQINTLQPGYSVISNAQGSIVVQILERKHIETKYNV
;
A
#
# COMPACT_ATOMS: atom_id res chain seq x y z
N ASP A 1 -60.43 23.67 -4.97
CA ASP A 1 -61.82 23.94 -5.29
C ASP A 1 -62.65 23.70 -4.04
N ILE A 2 -63.18 24.80 -3.43
CA ILE A 2 -63.91 24.78 -2.14
C ILE A 2 -65.30 24.13 -2.32
N ASP A 3 -65.91 24.29 -3.47
CA ASP A 3 -67.19 23.70 -3.75
C ASP A 3 -67.17 22.18 -3.84
N ALA A 4 -66.14 21.62 -4.41
CA ALA A 4 -65.96 20.16 -4.46
C ALA A 4 -65.80 19.49 -3.08
N ARG A 5 -65.32 20.23 -2.08
CA ARG A 5 -65.18 19.74 -0.72
C ARG A 5 -66.44 19.80 0.12
N ASN A 6 -67.39 20.62 -0.29
CA ASN A 6 -68.65 20.83 0.44
C ASN A 6 -69.86 20.14 -0.21
N THR A 7 -69.64 19.46 -1.35
CA THR A 7 -70.72 18.70 -2.00
C THR A 7 -70.89 17.35 -1.33
N LEU A 8 -72.08 17.09 -0.80
CA LEU A 8 -72.48 15.82 -0.24
C LEU A 8 -73.21 15.02 -1.29
N ALA A 9 -72.89 13.77 -1.45
CA ALA A 9 -73.59 12.87 -2.33
C ALA A 9 -73.91 11.57 -1.61
N ASP A 10 -75.07 11.06 -1.71
CA ASP A 10 -75.44 9.72 -1.30
C ASP A 10 -75.07 8.75 -2.42
N VAL A 11 -74.28 7.77 -2.10
CA VAL A 11 -73.83 6.78 -3.06
C VAL A 11 -74.04 5.37 -2.54
N GLU A 12 -74.60 4.51 -3.39
CA GLU A 12 -74.62 3.07 -3.15
C GLU A 12 -73.43 2.41 -3.88
N VAL A 13 -72.64 1.63 -3.17
CA VAL A 13 -71.47 0.94 -3.72
C VAL A 13 -71.67 -0.57 -3.60
N ALA A 14 -71.62 -1.24 -4.74
CA ALA A 14 -71.54 -2.69 -4.79
C ALA A 14 -70.11 -3.10 -5.24
N ALA A 15 -69.46 -3.95 -4.47
CA ALA A 15 -68.15 -4.45 -4.82
C ALA A 15 -68.17 -5.99 -4.91
N VAL A 16 -67.67 -6.51 -5.99
CA VAL A 16 -67.45 -7.95 -6.20
C VAL A 16 -65.94 -8.17 -6.23
N PRO A 17 -65.35 -8.83 -5.20
CA PRO A 17 -63.93 -9.14 -5.21
C PRO A 17 -63.57 -10.12 -6.32
N TYR A 18 -62.49 -9.88 -7.05
CA TYR A 18 -61.99 -10.82 -8.08
C TYR A 18 -61.68 -12.20 -7.48
N ALA A 19 -61.35 -12.30 -6.20
CA ALA A 19 -61.12 -13.56 -5.49
C ALA A 19 -62.35 -14.51 -5.44
N THR A 20 -63.56 -14.04 -5.79
CA THR A 20 -64.76 -14.86 -5.90
C THR A 20 -64.84 -15.62 -7.23
N VAL A 21 -63.99 -15.28 -8.20
CA VAL A 21 -63.91 -15.95 -9.51
C VAL A 21 -62.76 -16.98 -9.42
N SER A 22 -63.07 -18.24 -9.67
CA SER A 22 -62.04 -19.28 -9.67
C SER A 22 -61.21 -19.20 -10.94
N ASP A 23 -59.89 -19.36 -10.86
CA ASP A 23 -58.95 -19.42 -12.01
C ASP A 23 -59.39 -20.52 -13.00
N LYS A 24 -60.10 -21.56 -12.53
CA LYS A 24 -60.62 -22.66 -13.39
C LYS A 24 -61.74 -22.20 -14.33
N ASP A 25 -62.41 -21.13 -13.97
CA ASP A 25 -63.55 -20.60 -14.74
C ASP A 25 -63.06 -19.51 -15.74
N VAL A 26 -61.77 -19.15 -15.68
CA VAL A 26 -61.18 -18.16 -16.58
C VAL A 26 -60.38 -18.91 -17.68
N LYS A 27 -60.78 -18.74 -18.94
CA LYS A 27 -60.01 -19.21 -20.09
C LYS A 27 -59.31 -18.03 -20.74
N VAL A 28 -57.98 -18.09 -20.74
CA VAL A 28 -57.11 -17.10 -21.40
C VAL A 28 -56.67 -17.71 -22.74
N THR A 29 -56.92 -17.02 -23.82
CA THR A 29 -56.45 -17.43 -25.16
C THR A 29 -55.16 -16.70 -25.54
N ASP A 30 -54.47 -17.17 -26.56
CA ASP A 30 -53.29 -16.51 -27.11
C ASP A 30 -53.61 -15.10 -27.65
N GLU A 31 -54.83 -14.89 -28.13
CA GLU A 31 -55.32 -13.62 -28.57
C GLU A 31 -55.46 -12.65 -27.39
N ASP A 32 -55.95 -13.11 -26.24
CA ASP A 32 -56.08 -12.31 -25.03
C ASP A 32 -54.68 -11.90 -24.51
N LEU A 33 -53.71 -12.85 -24.53
CA LEU A 33 -52.32 -12.56 -24.14
C LEU A 33 -51.67 -11.54 -25.05
N LYS A 34 -51.88 -11.61 -26.37
CA LYS A 34 -51.38 -10.63 -27.33
C LYS A 34 -52.00 -9.26 -27.11
N ALA A 35 -53.34 -9.22 -26.91
CA ALA A 35 -54.02 -7.96 -26.65
C ALA A 35 -53.52 -7.29 -25.34
N ALA A 36 -53.38 -8.05 -24.28
CA ALA A 36 -52.81 -7.58 -23.02
C ALA A 36 -51.35 -7.11 -23.18
N TYR A 37 -50.53 -7.85 -23.93
CA TYR A 37 -49.16 -7.44 -24.22
C TYR A 37 -49.11 -6.11 -24.97
N GLU A 38 -49.89 -5.95 -26.01
CA GLU A 38 -49.96 -4.68 -26.76
C GLU A 38 -50.42 -3.50 -25.90
N GLN A 39 -51.36 -3.75 -24.97
CA GLN A 39 -51.82 -2.73 -24.03
C GLN A 39 -50.77 -2.28 -23.03
N TYR A 40 -49.92 -3.21 -22.56
CA TYR A 40 -48.96 -2.98 -21.46
C TYR A 40 -47.49 -3.00 -21.90
N LYS A 41 -47.18 -3.17 -23.18
CA LYS A 41 -45.82 -3.36 -23.69
C LYS A 41 -44.86 -2.23 -23.28
N GLU A 42 -45.37 -1.00 -23.16
CA GLU A 42 -44.53 0.12 -22.74
C GLU A 42 -44.02 -0.01 -21.29
N GLN A 43 -44.70 -0.77 -20.43
CA GLN A 43 -44.31 -1.04 -19.07
C GLN A 43 -43.15 -2.06 -18.99
N PHE A 44 -42.95 -2.84 -20.07
CA PHE A 44 -41.92 -3.87 -20.18
C PHE A 44 -40.71 -3.42 -21.00
N VAL A 45 -40.66 -2.16 -21.41
CA VAL A 45 -39.52 -1.62 -22.14
C VAL A 45 -38.37 -1.39 -21.14
N ASN A 46 -37.28 -2.07 -21.36
CA ASN A 46 -36.06 -1.79 -20.61
C ASN A 46 -35.39 -0.52 -21.16
N PRO A 47 -35.39 0.61 -20.42
CA PRO A 47 -34.79 1.86 -20.89
C PRO A 47 -33.28 1.81 -20.98
N THR A 48 -32.66 0.77 -20.39
CA THR A 48 -31.21 0.57 -20.38
C THR A 48 -30.83 -0.45 -21.42
N LYS A 49 -29.83 -0.14 -22.25
CA LYS A 49 -29.24 -1.13 -23.14
C LYS A 49 -28.63 -2.24 -22.29
N SER A 50 -29.13 -3.45 -22.44
CA SER A 50 -28.54 -4.65 -21.84
C SER A 50 -27.98 -5.55 -22.93
N VAL A 51 -26.93 -6.28 -22.57
CA VAL A 51 -26.31 -7.30 -23.43
C VAL A 51 -26.17 -8.59 -22.64
N ASP A 52 -26.46 -9.69 -23.28
CA ASP A 52 -26.15 -11.00 -22.73
C ASP A 52 -24.71 -11.36 -23.08
N LEU A 53 -23.90 -11.60 -22.06
CA LEU A 53 -22.51 -12.03 -22.22
C LEU A 53 -22.38 -13.51 -21.86
N LYS A 54 -21.80 -14.28 -22.76
CA LYS A 54 -21.28 -15.62 -22.44
C LYS A 54 -19.82 -15.49 -22.14
N VAL A 55 -19.43 -15.74 -20.89
CA VAL A 55 -18.03 -15.71 -20.44
C VAL A 55 -17.55 -17.16 -20.31
N LEU A 56 -16.42 -17.45 -20.94
CA LEU A 56 -15.67 -18.66 -20.69
C LEU A 56 -14.48 -18.28 -19.79
N ASP A 57 -14.49 -18.76 -18.58
CA ASP A 57 -13.38 -18.59 -17.64
C ASP A 57 -12.47 -19.82 -17.72
N VAL A 58 -11.20 -19.59 -18.04
CA VAL A 58 -10.20 -20.65 -18.15
C VAL A 58 -9.14 -20.41 -17.07
N THR A 59 -9.15 -21.25 -16.06
CA THR A 59 -8.12 -21.26 -15.03
C THR A 59 -6.84 -21.86 -15.61
N VAL A 60 -5.76 -21.07 -15.64
CA VAL A 60 -4.43 -21.54 -16.04
C VAL A 60 -3.66 -21.90 -14.77
N GLU A 61 -3.33 -23.17 -14.63
CA GLU A 61 -2.50 -23.66 -13.53
C GLU A 61 -1.09 -23.99 -14.02
N ALA A 62 -0.08 -23.67 -13.18
CA ALA A 62 1.29 -24.04 -13.46
C ALA A 62 1.46 -25.56 -13.42
N SER A 63 2.11 -26.13 -14.46
CA SER A 63 2.44 -27.54 -14.47
C SER A 63 3.50 -27.90 -13.42
N GLU A 64 3.60 -29.16 -13.05
CA GLU A 64 4.65 -29.64 -12.14
C GLU A 64 6.05 -29.36 -12.68
N LYS A 65 6.22 -29.35 -14.00
CA LYS A 65 7.49 -28.97 -14.64
C LYS A 65 7.77 -27.48 -14.43
N ASP A 66 6.80 -26.60 -14.62
CA ASP A 66 6.98 -25.15 -14.42
C ASP A 66 7.33 -24.84 -12.94
N LYS A 67 6.67 -25.54 -12.01
CA LYS A 67 6.97 -25.41 -10.57
C LYS A 67 8.39 -25.88 -10.26
N ALA A 68 8.84 -27.01 -10.85
CA ALA A 68 10.19 -27.52 -10.65
C ALA A 68 11.25 -26.57 -11.26
N ASP A 69 11.03 -26.05 -12.46
CA ASP A 69 11.94 -25.13 -13.12
C ASP A 69 12.03 -23.82 -12.32
N LEU A 70 10.90 -23.27 -11.84
CA LEU A 70 10.91 -22.09 -11.00
C LEU A 70 11.60 -22.33 -9.65
N THR A 71 11.36 -23.49 -9.02
CA THR A 71 12.04 -23.87 -7.76
C THR A 71 13.56 -23.89 -7.95
N LYS A 72 14.04 -24.39 -9.08
CA LYS A 72 15.46 -24.36 -9.40
C LYS A 72 16.01 -22.94 -9.53
N GLU A 73 15.31 -22.07 -10.28
CA GLU A 73 15.69 -20.67 -10.43
C GLU A 73 15.76 -19.96 -9.06
N VAL A 74 14.75 -20.14 -8.20
CA VAL A 74 14.72 -19.53 -6.87
C VAL A 74 15.84 -20.09 -5.97
N ASN A 75 16.18 -21.38 -6.10
CA ASN A 75 17.35 -21.96 -5.40
C ASN A 75 18.68 -21.33 -5.86
N GLU A 76 18.85 -21.01 -7.14
CA GLU A 76 20.03 -20.31 -7.63
C GLU A 76 20.13 -18.90 -7.02
N VAL A 77 19.01 -18.18 -6.93
CA VAL A 77 18.94 -16.88 -6.23
C VAL A 77 19.33 -17.04 -4.76
N ARG A 78 18.76 -18.03 -4.06
CA ARG A 78 19.08 -18.34 -2.67
C ARG A 78 20.58 -18.57 -2.47
N GLN A 79 21.19 -19.41 -3.31
CA GLN A 79 22.63 -19.70 -3.24
C GLN A 79 23.50 -18.45 -3.42
N LYS A 80 23.13 -17.57 -4.36
CA LYS A 80 23.83 -16.28 -4.55
C LYS A 80 23.72 -15.39 -3.31
N LEU A 81 22.54 -15.33 -2.69
CA LEU A 81 22.33 -14.57 -1.44
C LEU A 81 23.12 -15.17 -0.27
N GLU A 82 23.19 -16.50 -0.15
CA GLU A 82 23.98 -17.20 0.88
C GLU A 82 25.49 -17.00 0.69
N ALA A 83 25.96 -16.99 -0.54
CA ALA A 83 27.35 -16.74 -0.89
C ALA A 83 27.79 -15.28 -0.66
N GLY A 84 26.93 -14.41 -0.18
CA GLY A 84 27.26 -13.01 0.11
C GLY A 84 27.12 -12.08 -1.11
N GLY A 85 26.42 -12.49 -2.16
CA GLY A 85 26.09 -11.61 -3.28
C GLY A 85 25.35 -10.37 -2.82
N ASP A 86 25.58 -9.24 -3.51
CA ASP A 86 24.87 -8.00 -3.22
C ASP A 86 23.34 -8.19 -3.39
N PRO A 87 22.55 -8.01 -2.31
CA PRO A 87 21.12 -8.29 -2.33
C PRO A 87 20.37 -7.53 -3.43
N ALA A 88 20.71 -6.25 -3.65
CA ALA A 88 20.07 -5.45 -4.69
C ALA A 88 20.34 -6.02 -6.08
N ALA A 89 21.59 -6.35 -6.39
CA ALA A 89 21.98 -6.92 -7.67
C ALA A 89 21.33 -8.29 -7.90
N VAL A 90 21.31 -9.15 -6.88
CA VAL A 90 20.74 -10.51 -6.98
C VAL A 90 19.22 -10.46 -7.18
N VAL A 91 18.51 -9.64 -6.38
CA VAL A 91 17.05 -9.53 -6.45
C VAL A 91 16.62 -8.87 -7.76
N ASN A 92 17.26 -7.76 -8.17
CA ASN A 92 16.91 -7.06 -9.40
C ASN A 92 17.22 -7.87 -10.67
N ALA A 93 18.17 -8.81 -10.62
CA ALA A 93 18.44 -9.74 -11.72
C ALA A 93 17.50 -10.96 -11.75
N SER A 94 16.68 -11.16 -10.73
CA SER A 94 15.74 -12.27 -10.63
C SER A 94 14.38 -11.94 -11.25
N LYS A 95 13.51 -12.96 -11.38
CA LYS A 95 12.12 -12.79 -11.85
C LYS A 95 11.14 -12.46 -10.70
N THR A 96 11.64 -11.92 -9.59
CA THR A 96 10.78 -11.59 -8.44
C THR A 96 9.75 -10.53 -8.78
N ILE A 97 8.57 -10.64 -8.20
CA ILE A 97 7.53 -9.62 -8.25
C ILE A 97 7.72 -8.53 -7.19
N PHE A 98 8.59 -8.78 -6.20
CA PHE A 98 8.89 -7.81 -5.14
C PHE A 98 10.15 -7.04 -5.47
N PRO A 99 10.09 -5.71 -5.61
CA PRO A 99 11.28 -4.90 -5.82
C PRO A 99 12.16 -4.92 -4.57
N TYR A 100 13.47 -4.86 -4.77
CA TYR A 100 14.40 -4.67 -3.66
C TYR A 100 14.25 -3.26 -3.05
N THR A 101 14.28 -3.19 -1.73
CA THR A 101 14.35 -1.91 -1.00
C THR A 101 15.34 -2.02 0.16
N THR A 102 16.09 -0.95 0.40
CA THR A 102 16.93 -0.83 1.62
C THR A 102 16.15 -0.37 2.84
N LEU A 103 14.86 -0.02 2.68
CA LEU A 103 14.02 0.43 3.78
C LEU A 103 13.83 -0.67 4.82
N ALA A 104 14.13 -0.36 6.07
CA ALA A 104 13.77 -1.21 7.19
C ALA A 104 12.33 -0.89 7.60
N MET A 105 11.48 -1.90 7.60
CA MET A 105 10.05 -1.78 7.85
C MET A 105 9.65 -2.46 9.16
N SER A 106 8.57 -1.99 9.77
CA SER A 106 7.98 -2.62 10.94
C SER A 106 7.45 -4.02 10.61
N LYS A 107 7.26 -4.87 11.61
CA LYS A 107 6.66 -6.19 11.41
C LYS A 107 5.26 -6.10 10.80
N ASN A 108 4.52 -5.03 11.13
CA ASN A 108 3.18 -4.79 10.62
C ASN A 108 3.14 -4.53 9.11
N ALA A 109 4.20 -4.00 8.51
CA ALA A 109 4.31 -3.82 7.07
C ALA A 109 4.26 -5.16 6.30
N PHE A 110 4.56 -6.28 6.97
CA PHE A 110 4.50 -7.64 6.42
C PHE A 110 3.20 -8.38 6.76
N SER A 111 2.14 -7.68 7.16
CA SER A 111 0.85 -8.31 7.54
C SER A 111 0.18 -9.06 6.40
N SER A 112 0.39 -8.65 5.15
CA SER A 112 -0.07 -9.36 3.95
C SER A 112 0.75 -10.60 3.60
N THR A 113 1.91 -10.80 4.24
CA THR A 113 2.83 -11.93 4.05
C THR A 113 3.15 -12.57 5.41
N PRO A 114 2.19 -13.27 6.03
CA PRO A 114 2.31 -13.77 7.41
C PRO A 114 3.45 -14.77 7.60
N ASP A 115 3.85 -15.49 6.56
CA ASP A 115 5.01 -16.38 6.55
C ASP A 115 6.36 -15.63 6.70
N ILE A 116 6.46 -14.43 6.09
CA ILE A 116 7.60 -13.53 6.28
C ILE A 116 7.55 -12.99 7.71
N ALA A 117 6.43 -12.40 8.12
CA ALA A 117 6.26 -11.83 9.46
C ALA A 117 6.61 -12.84 10.58
N ALA A 118 6.23 -14.12 10.42
CA ALA A 118 6.55 -15.17 11.38
C ALA A 118 8.05 -15.53 11.42
N ALA A 119 8.75 -15.42 10.29
CA ALA A 119 10.18 -15.73 10.20
C ALA A 119 11.06 -14.62 10.79
N LEU A 120 10.64 -13.35 10.74
CA LEU A 120 11.48 -12.19 11.11
C LEU A 120 12.06 -12.25 12.51
N ASP A 121 11.30 -12.71 13.50
CA ASP A 121 11.74 -12.74 14.89
C ASP A 121 12.81 -13.83 15.12
N SER A 122 12.67 -14.98 14.46
CA SER A 122 13.54 -16.15 14.63
C SER A 122 14.80 -16.12 13.77
N MET A 123 14.79 -15.38 12.67
CA MET A 123 15.94 -15.30 11.77
C MET A 123 17.06 -14.44 12.35
N GLY A 124 18.31 -14.93 12.21
CA GLY A 124 19.52 -14.13 12.43
C GLY A 124 19.80 -13.19 11.26
N VAL A 125 20.42 -12.02 11.54
CA VAL A 125 20.88 -11.11 10.47
C VAL A 125 21.89 -11.85 9.57
N GLY A 126 21.72 -11.71 8.27
CA GLY A 126 22.51 -12.40 7.25
C GLY A 126 21.99 -13.80 6.88
N SER A 127 21.10 -14.40 7.67
CA SER A 127 20.55 -15.72 7.36
C SER A 127 19.58 -15.68 6.16
N VAL A 128 19.56 -16.80 5.44
CA VAL A 128 18.69 -17.02 4.29
C VAL A 128 17.75 -18.18 4.57
N LYS A 129 16.46 -17.99 4.39
CA LYS A 129 15.46 -19.05 4.54
C LYS A 129 15.53 -20.00 3.35
N PRO A 130 15.42 -21.33 3.56
CA PRO A 130 15.30 -22.30 2.47
C PRO A 130 14.13 -21.93 1.54
N VAL A 131 14.23 -22.35 0.28
CA VAL A 131 13.12 -22.18 -0.68
C VAL A 131 11.89 -22.93 -0.17
N TYR A 132 10.74 -22.27 -0.23
CA TYR A 132 9.47 -22.83 0.19
C TYR A 132 8.35 -22.38 -0.74
N TYR A 133 7.31 -23.20 -0.83
CA TYR A 133 6.09 -22.90 -1.53
C TYR A 133 5.06 -22.30 -0.56
N ASN A 134 4.48 -21.16 -0.94
CA ASN A 134 3.37 -20.55 -0.23
C ASN A 134 2.06 -20.84 -0.99
N ALA A 135 1.21 -21.68 -0.41
CA ALA A 135 -0.05 -22.07 -1.04
C ALA A 135 -1.13 -20.98 -1.04
N GLN A 136 -0.99 -19.94 -0.20
CA GLN A 136 -1.99 -18.87 -0.10
C GLN A 136 -1.97 -17.96 -1.33
N ASP A 137 -0.78 -17.65 -1.82
CA ASP A 137 -0.56 -16.77 -2.97
C ASP A 137 0.03 -17.50 -4.19
N ASN A 138 0.18 -18.83 -4.09
CA ASN A 138 0.74 -19.67 -5.14
C ASN A 138 2.13 -19.21 -5.61
N THR A 139 3.02 -18.90 -4.66
CA THR A 139 4.37 -18.42 -4.92
C THR A 139 5.45 -19.37 -4.39
N ILE A 140 6.65 -19.33 -5.01
CA ILE A 140 7.84 -20.00 -4.53
C ILE A 140 8.79 -18.91 -4.04
N ASN A 141 9.17 -18.99 -2.76
CA ASN A 141 9.85 -17.93 -2.05
C ASN A 141 11.15 -18.36 -1.42
N THR A 142 12.07 -17.43 -1.29
CA THR A 142 13.21 -17.44 -0.36
C THR A 142 13.32 -16.06 0.25
N LEU A 143 13.95 -15.96 1.42
CA LEU A 143 14.02 -14.72 2.18
C LEU A 143 15.41 -14.60 2.80
N LYS A 144 16.06 -13.45 2.67
CA LYS A 144 17.25 -13.08 3.42
C LYS A 144 16.94 -11.95 4.38
N LEU A 145 17.26 -12.10 5.65
CA LEU A 145 17.23 -11.01 6.61
C LEU A 145 18.55 -10.24 6.53
N ILE A 146 18.50 -9.01 6.03
CA ILE A 146 19.68 -8.18 5.80
C ILE A 146 20.06 -7.44 7.06
N ASN A 147 19.08 -6.84 7.75
CA ASN A 147 19.34 -6.07 8.96
C ASN A 147 18.13 -6.03 9.90
N LYS A 148 18.41 -5.79 11.19
CA LYS A 148 17.44 -5.45 12.25
C LYS A 148 17.86 -4.11 12.86
N LEU A 149 16.99 -3.12 12.83
CA LEU A 149 17.24 -1.79 13.36
C LEU A 149 16.32 -1.51 14.53
N GLN A 150 16.86 -0.93 15.61
CA GLN A 150 16.04 -0.31 16.67
C GLN A 150 15.72 1.11 16.24
N ALA A 151 14.53 1.32 15.76
CA ALA A 151 14.13 2.56 15.12
C ALA A 151 12.78 3.06 15.69
N ALA A 152 12.58 4.38 15.63
CA ALA A 152 11.33 4.97 16.06
C ALA A 152 10.25 4.76 14.99
N ASP A 153 9.02 4.47 15.43
CA ASP A 153 7.83 4.50 14.58
C ASP A 153 7.48 5.93 14.17
N SER A 154 7.69 6.88 15.08
CA SER A 154 7.40 8.29 14.85
C SER A 154 8.56 9.16 15.28
N VAL A 155 8.96 10.10 14.40
CA VAL A 155 10.06 11.05 14.65
C VAL A 155 9.61 12.47 14.34
N ARG A 156 9.79 13.36 15.30
CA ARG A 156 9.64 14.80 15.08
C ARG A 156 11.02 15.41 14.84
N TYR A 157 11.19 16.03 13.70
CA TYR A 157 12.47 16.60 13.31
C TYR A 157 12.28 17.90 12.51
N ARG A 158 13.38 18.62 12.33
CA ARG A 158 13.52 19.72 11.39
C ARG A 158 14.89 19.68 10.75
N MET A 159 15.05 20.32 9.60
CA MET A 159 16.29 20.19 8.84
C MET A 159 16.68 21.50 8.13
N ILE A 160 17.98 21.64 7.85
CA ILE A 160 18.55 22.69 7.00
C ILE A 160 19.26 21.98 5.83
N ALA A 161 18.82 22.23 4.61
CA ALA A 161 19.50 21.75 3.42
C ALA A 161 20.78 22.56 3.17
N ALA A 162 21.91 21.87 3.16
CA ALA A 162 23.21 22.47 2.85
C ALA A 162 23.50 22.35 1.37
N VAL A 163 22.89 23.23 0.56
CA VAL A 163 23.02 23.21 -0.90
C VAL A 163 24.40 23.69 -1.33
N GLY A 164 25.14 22.88 -2.10
CA GLY A 164 26.43 23.21 -2.69
C GLY A 164 26.42 22.86 -4.21
N LYS A 165 27.41 23.33 -4.94
CA LYS A 165 27.57 22.98 -6.36
C LYS A 165 28.04 21.53 -6.57
N THR A 166 28.66 20.96 -5.55
CA THR A 166 29.13 19.59 -5.52
C THR A 166 28.73 18.92 -4.21
N PRO A 167 28.64 17.58 -4.12
CA PRO A 167 28.39 16.87 -2.87
C PRO A 167 29.41 17.23 -1.76
N LYS A 168 30.67 17.45 -2.14
CA LYS A 168 31.74 17.85 -1.20
C LYS A 168 31.50 19.24 -0.63
N GLU A 169 31.05 20.21 -1.45
CA GLU A 169 30.70 21.54 -0.95
C GLU A 169 29.46 21.47 -0.03
N SER A 170 28.45 20.67 -0.41
CA SER A 170 27.28 20.43 0.44
C SER A 170 27.68 19.86 1.80
N GLN A 171 28.55 18.86 1.83
CA GLN A 171 29.09 18.29 3.05
C GLN A 171 29.82 19.33 3.90
N THR A 172 30.75 20.09 3.31
CA THR A 172 31.50 21.14 4.02
C THR A 172 30.59 22.19 4.64
N ARG A 173 29.52 22.57 3.91
CA ARG A 173 28.50 23.51 4.45
C ARG A 173 27.71 22.89 5.58
N ALA A 174 27.29 21.63 5.45
CA ALA A 174 26.57 20.91 6.51
C ALA A 174 27.41 20.81 7.78
N ASP A 175 28.71 20.47 7.65
CA ASP A 175 29.65 20.40 8.78
C ASP A 175 29.81 21.76 9.47
N SER A 176 29.86 22.85 8.70
CA SER A 176 29.93 24.24 9.22
C SER A 176 28.65 24.60 9.96
N ILE A 177 27.47 24.25 9.45
CA ILE A 177 26.17 24.48 10.10
C ILE A 177 26.11 23.66 11.41
N LEU A 178 26.47 22.36 11.35
CA LEU A 178 26.50 21.49 12.52
C LEU A 178 27.41 22.07 13.62
N LYS A 179 28.62 22.46 13.25
CA LYS A 179 29.57 23.09 14.19
C LYS A 179 29.01 24.35 14.84
N ALA A 180 28.35 25.22 14.07
CA ALA A 180 27.72 26.41 14.61
C ALA A 180 26.60 26.08 15.61
N LEU A 181 25.74 25.11 15.29
CA LEU A 181 24.68 24.63 16.18
C LEU A 181 25.22 24.01 17.46
N GLN A 182 26.27 23.20 17.36
CA GLN A 182 26.98 22.63 18.53
C GLN A 182 27.66 23.72 19.38
N GLY A 183 28.09 24.84 18.76
CA GLY A 183 28.61 26.02 19.42
C GLY A 183 27.56 26.96 20.02
N GLY A 184 26.28 26.59 19.99
CA GLY A 184 25.19 27.33 20.61
C GLY A 184 24.43 28.30 19.69
N ALA A 185 24.70 28.29 18.39
CA ALA A 185 23.88 29.05 17.44
C ALA A 185 22.42 28.51 17.43
N LYS A 186 21.46 29.42 17.30
CA LYS A 186 20.05 29.04 17.23
C LYS A 186 19.72 28.44 15.87
N PHE A 187 19.01 27.34 15.87
CA PHE A 187 18.58 26.65 14.64
C PHE A 187 17.78 27.59 13.72
N ASP A 188 16.85 28.37 14.29
CA ASP A 188 15.97 29.27 13.54
C ASP A 188 16.74 30.36 12.80
N ASP A 189 17.79 30.89 13.41
CA ASP A 189 18.62 31.94 12.80
C ASP A 189 19.41 31.37 11.60
N LEU A 190 19.94 30.16 11.76
CA LEU A 190 20.64 29.47 10.66
C LEU A 190 19.65 29.03 9.56
N ALA A 191 18.49 28.48 9.91
CA ALA A 191 17.48 28.10 8.93
C ALA A 191 17.05 29.29 8.06
N LYS A 192 16.77 30.44 8.68
CA LYS A 192 16.48 31.70 7.96
C LYS A 192 17.63 32.16 7.07
N ARG A 193 18.88 32.08 7.53
CA ARG A 193 20.07 32.41 6.73
C ARG A 193 20.18 31.56 5.45
N TYR A 194 19.75 30.29 5.51
CA TYR A 194 19.76 29.38 4.39
C TYR A 194 18.42 29.30 3.64
N ASN A 195 17.47 30.21 3.91
CA ASN A 195 16.12 30.24 3.35
C ASN A 195 15.37 28.90 3.53
N GLN A 196 15.51 28.29 4.71
CA GLN A 196 14.87 27.03 5.06
C GLN A 196 13.77 27.24 6.11
N PRO A 197 12.74 26.36 6.14
CA PRO A 197 11.72 26.39 7.18
C PRO A 197 12.31 26.22 8.59
N THR A 198 11.70 26.89 9.57
CA THR A 198 12.04 26.73 10.99
C THR A 198 11.19 25.71 11.70
N ASP A 199 10.03 25.36 11.12
CA ASP A 199 9.06 24.46 11.70
C ASP A 199 9.55 23.00 11.72
N SER A 200 9.07 22.26 12.72
CA SER A 200 9.30 20.84 12.80
C SER A 200 8.16 20.07 12.17
N ILE A 201 8.46 18.91 11.61
CA ILE A 201 7.51 17.98 11.02
C ILE A 201 7.57 16.64 11.74
N TRP A 202 6.44 15.93 11.76
CA TRP A 202 6.37 14.54 12.15
C TRP A 202 6.50 13.63 10.93
N MET A 203 7.29 12.59 11.06
CA MET A 203 7.40 11.49 10.13
C MET A 203 6.89 10.22 10.83
N PHE A 204 5.93 9.54 10.22
CA PHE A 204 5.30 8.32 10.75
C PHE A 204 5.59 7.14 9.82
N SER A 205 5.92 5.99 10.37
CA SER A 205 6.24 4.77 9.60
C SER A 205 5.15 4.40 8.58
N ALA A 206 3.88 4.49 8.98
CA ALA A 206 2.74 4.18 8.11
C ALA A 206 2.67 5.04 6.81
N GLN A 207 3.39 6.15 6.75
CA GLN A 207 3.40 7.04 5.59
C GLN A 207 4.39 6.61 4.48
N TYR A 208 5.39 5.81 4.81
CA TYR A 208 6.49 5.49 3.91
C TYR A 208 6.91 4.01 3.90
N GLU A 209 6.37 3.17 4.76
CA GLU A 209 6.65 1.73 4.74
C GLU A 209 5.97 1.05 3.55
N ALA A 210 6.61 1.15 2.39
CA ALA A 210 6.16 0.56 1.14
C ALA A 210 7.35 -0.05 0.38
N PRO A 211 7.13 -1.12 -0.40
CA PRO A 211 8.21 -1.82 -1.10
C PRO A 211 8.86 -1.02 -2.24
N ASN A 212 8.22 0.06 -2.70
CA ASN A 212 8.65 0.85 -3.85
C ASN A 212 9.29 2.20 -3.49
N VAL A 213 9.72 2.38 -2.22
CA VAL A 213 10.42 3.60 -1.80
C VAL A 213 11.79 3.67 -2.47
N PRO A 214 12.15 4.80 -3.13
CA PRO A 214 13.45 4.97 -3.75
C PRO A 214 14.60 4.78 -2.74
N ASP A 215 15.69 4.17 -3.19
CA ASP A 215 16.80 3.77 -2.31
C ASP A 215 17.41 4.92 -1.50
N ASP A 216 17.63 6.07 -2.13
CA ASP A 216 18.14 7.26 -1.42
C ASP A 216 17.19 7.76 -0.34
N GLN A 217 15.88 7.71 -0.62
CA GLN A 217 14.85 8.07 0.35
C GLN A 217 14.80 7.03 1.48
N ALA A 218 14.85 5.75 1.16
CA ALA A 218 14.87 4.66 2.14
C ALA A 218 16.06 4.80 3.10
N LYS A 219 17.25 5.08 2.58
CA LYS A 219 18.45 5.33 3.39
C LYS A 219 18.28 6.52 4.31
N MET A 220 17.74 7.63 3.82
CA MET A 220 17.48 8.82 4.64
C MET A 220 16.46 8.53 5.75
N ILE A 221 15.37 7.83 5.44
CA ILE A 221 14.35 7.43 6.41
C ILE A 221 14.96 6.54 7.50
N ASN A 222 15.72 5.51 7.13
CA ASN A 222 16.40 4.63 8.08
C ASN A 222 17.32 5.43 9.03
N GLN A 223 18.06 6.41 8.50
CA GLN A 223 18.92 7.26 9.30
C GLN A 223 18.11 8.11 10.28
N ILE A 224 17.09 8.84 9.81
CA ILE A 224 16.25 9.70 10.67
C ILE A 224 15.61 8.88 11.79
N ASN A 225 15.09 7.68 11.48
CA ASN A 225 14.42 6.82 12.47
C ASN A 225 15.34 6.24 13.53
N THR A 226 16.65 6.14 13.25
CA THR A 226 17.65 5.58 14.17
C THR A 226 18.41 6.64 14.95
N LEU A 227 18.51 7.89 14.46
CA LEU A 227 19.20 8.99 15.13
C LEU A 227 18.58 9.28 16.50
N GLN A 228 19.46 9.60 17.48
CA GLN A 228 19.05 10.07 18.79
C GLN A 228 18.68 11.57 18.75
N PRO A 229 17.91 12.08 19.72
CA PRO A 229 17.66 13.52 19.85
C PRO A 229 18.96 14.32 19.82
N GLY A 230 18.96 15.42 19.04
CA GLY A 230 20.14 16.24 18.82
C GLY A 230 20.36 16.58 17.36
N TYR A 231 21.56 17.03 17.02
CA TYR A 231 21.94 17.44 15.67
C TYR A 231 22.80 16.38 14.99
N SER A 232 22.55 16.14 13.72
CA SER A 232 23.32 15.21 12.87
C SER A 232 23.37 15.70 11.43
N VAL A 233 24.35 15.24 10.66
CA VAL A 233 24.43 15.42 9.21
C VAL A 233 24.02 14.12 8.52
N ILE A 234 23.15 14.22 7.53
CA ILE A 234 22.81 13.15 6.60
C ILE A 234 23.26 13.59 5.21
N SER A 235 24.01 12.74 4.54
CA SER A 235 24.54 13.02 3.20
C SER A 235 24.23 11.88 2.24
N ASN A 236 23.94 12.24 0.99
CA ASN A 236 23.79 11.31 -0.13
C ASN A 236 24.43 11.91 -1.39
N ALA A 237 24.24 11.23 -2.53
CA ALA A 237 24.78 11.70 -3.81
C ALA A 237 24.24 13.05 -4.27
N GLN A 238 23.06 13.47 -3.80
CA GLN A 238 22.41 14.72 -4.18
C GLN A 238 22.80 15.90 -3.29
N GLY A 239 23.28 15.64 -2.08
CA GLY A 239 23.68 16.70 -1.15
C GLY A 239 23.71 16.27 0.31
N SER A 240 23.73 17.27 1.18
CA SER A 240 23.78 17.08 2.63
C SER A 240 22.72 17.91 3.32
N ILE A 241 22.16 17.38 4.39
CA ILE A 241 21.23 18.08 5.28
C ILE A 241 21.74 18.02 6.72
N VAL A 242 21.51 19.08 7.46
CA VAL A 242 21.66 19.06 8.92
C VAL A 242 20.28 18.86 9.51
N VAL A 243 20.10 17.76 10.24
CA VAL A 243 18.84 17.40 10.86
C VAL A 243 18.93 17.60 12.37
N GLN A 244 17.85 18.14 12.96
CA GLN A 244 17.65 18.14 14.40
C GLN A 244 16.52 17.19 14.74
N ILE A 245 16.84 16.10 15.43
CA ILE A 245 15.83 15.20 16.02
C ILE A 245 15.35 15.82 17.33
N LEU A 246 14.06 16.09 17.42
CA LEU A 246 13.42 16.72 18.57
C LEU A 246 12.77 15.69 19.49
N GLU A 247 12.09 14.71 18.90
CA GLU A 247 11.31 13.72 19.65
C GLU A 247 11.23 12.40 18.88
N ARG A 248 11.23 11.31 19.63
CA ARG A 248 11.07 9.93 19.08
C ARG A 248 10.01 9.21 19.90
N LYS A 249 9.13 8.48 19.24
CA LYS A 249 8.08 7.68 19.88
C LYS A 249 8.08 6.26 19.35
N HIS A 250 7.69 5.33 20.21
CA HIS A 250 7.49 3.92 19.88
C HIS A 250 8.71 3.32 19.19
N ILE A 251 9.77 3.08 19.99
CA ILE A 251 10.98 2.39 19.51
C ILE A 251 10.65 0.91 19.33
N GLU A 252 10.81 0.43 18.13
CA GLU A 252 10.55 -0.95 17.75
C GLU A 252 11.67 -1.53 16.90
N THR A 253 11.65 -2.85 16.73
CA THR A 253 12.56 -3.50 15.78
C THR A 253 11.98 -3.39 14.37
N LYS A 254 12.75 -2.79 13.45
CA LYS A 254 12.44 -2.75 12.01
C LYS A 254 13.38 -3.68 11.27
N TYR A 255 12.87 -4.27 10.20
CA TYR A 255 13.51 -5.36 9.46
C TYR A 255 13.75 -4.93 8.01
N ASN A 256 14.98 -5.11 7.53
CA ASN A 256 15.31 -5.03 6.12
C ASN A 256 15.52 -6.45 5.59
N VAL A 257 14.69 -6.83 4.61
CA VAL A 257 14.68 -8.17 4.01
C VAL A 257 14.83 -8.08 2.51
#